data_64234e766fee0f8c504532d0cc6171e4
#
_entry.id   64234e766fee0f8c504532d0cc6171e4
#
_cell.length_a   1.000
_cell.length_b   1.000
_cell.length_c   1.000
_cell.angle_alpha   90.00
_cell.angle_beta   90.00
_cell.angle_gamma   90.00
#
_symmetry.space_group_name_H-M   'P 1'
#
loop_
_entity.id
_entity.type
_entity.pdbx_description
1 polymer ?
#
loop_
_entity_poly.entity_id
_entity_poly.type
_entity_poly.pdbx_seq_one_letter_code
_entity_poly.pdbx_strand_id
1 'polypeptide(L)'
;MYKFSYFTEEDKAKVIAFMQEYSFAVITGFGEQYPVATHIPLEIEIKENKIFLSGHIMKNTDHHKAFLKNENVLVIFNGPHCYVSASWYSGRGIASTWNYMTVHAKGKISFTQR
;
A
#
# COMPACT_ATOMS: atom_id res chain seq x y z
N MET A 1 -2.65 -8.66 -6.71
CA MET A 1 -1.52 -9.07 -5.84
C MET A 1 -1.60 -10.55 -5.56
N TYR A 2 -0.46 -11.23 -5.50
CA TYR A 2 -0.41 -12.66 -5.20
C TYR A 2 -0.80 -12.93 -3.76
N LYS A 3 -1.65 -13.93 -3.54
CA LYS A 3 -2.14 -14.31 -2.21
C LYS A 3 -1.97 -15.80 -1.93
N PHE A 4 -0.81 -16.34 -2.25
CA PHE A 4 -0.49 -17.72 -1.86
C PHE A 4 -0.34 -17.79 -0.35
N SER A 5 -0.92 -18.81 0.29
CA SER A 5 -1.00 -18.89 1.75
C SER A 5 0.36 -18.83 2.44
N TYR A 6 1.40 -19.40 1.83
CA TYR A 6 2.76 -19.38 2.40
C TYR A 6 3.51 -18.07 2.14
N PHE A 7 2.94 -17.13 1.37
CA PHE A 7 3.47 -15.79 1.15
C PHE A 7 2.59 -14.71 1.76
N THR A 8 1.48 -15.07 2.40
CA THR A 8 0.52 -14.11 2.94
C THR A 8 0.63 -14.07 4.46
N GLU A 9 0.87 -12.88 5.00
CA GLU A 9 0.87 -12.66 6.45
C GLU A 9 -0.56 -12.43 6.92
N GLU A 10 -1.04 -13.30 7.81
CA GLU A 10 -2.40 -13.21 8.36
C GLU A 10 -2.45 -12.59 9.76
N ASP A 11 -1.30 -12.41 10.42
CA ASP A 11 -1.24 -11.80 11.74
C ASP A 11 -1.48 -10.29 11.62
N LYS A 12 -2.64 -9.84 12.09
CA LYS A 12 -3.05 -8.44 12.00
C LYS A 12 -2.08 -7.50 12.70
N ALA A 13 -1.53 -7.89 13.84
CA ALA A 13 -0.57 -7.07 14.57
C ALA A 13 0.72 -6.87 13.78
N LYS A 14 1.19 -7.90 13.09
CA LYS A 14 2.37 -7.80 12.23
C LYS A 14 2.12 -6.92 11.00
N VAL A 15 0.94 -7.02 10.40
CA VAL A 15 0.55 -6.17 9.27
C VAL A 15 0.53 -4.71 9.69
N ILE A 16 -0.07 -4.40 10.84
CA ILE A 16 -0.13 -3.03 11.36
C ILE A 16 1.27 -2.50 11.67
N ALA A 17 2.11 -3.30 12.32
CA ALA A 17 3.49 -2.91 12.61
C ALA A 17 4.27 -2.61 11.33
N PHE A 18 4.07 -3.40 10.28
CA PHE A 18 4.68 -3.17 8.96
C PHE A 18 4.25 -1.82 8.37
N MET A 19 2.94 -1.53 8.41
CA MET A 19 2.41 -0.27 7.91
C MET A 19 2.99 0.93 8.68
N GLN A 20 3.12 0.80 9.99
CA GLN A 20 3.70 1.85 10.83
C GLN A 20 5.18 2.09 10.55
N GLU A 21 5.93 1.02 10.28
CA GLU A 21 7.35 1.13 9.95
C GLU A 21 7.58 1.72 8.56
N TYR A 22 6.75 1.32 7.59
CA TYR A 22 6.86 1.77 6.19
C TYR A 22 5.69 2.67 5.82
N SER A 23 5.52 3.75 6.57
CA SER A 23 4.32 4.60 6.53
C SER A 23 4.27 5.59 5.36
N PHE A 24 5.37 5.74 4.60
CA PHE A 24 5.35 6.56 3.39
C PHE A 24 4.72 5.75 2.26
N ALA A 25 3.44 5.99 2.03
CA ALA A 25 2.60 5.13 1.21
C ALA A 25 2.16 5.80 -0.08
N VAL A 26 1.68 4.99 -1.01
CA VAL A 26 1.05 5.44 -2.25
C VAL A 26 -0.45 5.29 -2.09
N ILE A 27 -1.22 6.35 -2.35
CA ILE A 27 -2.68 6.29 -2.45
C ILE A 27 -3.03 6.41 -3.92
N THR A 28 -3.77 5.43 -4.43
CA THR A 28 -4.21 5.43 -5.82
C THR A 28 -5.73 5.29 -5.90
N GLY A 29 -6.32 5.93 -6.89
CA GLY A 29 -7.76 5.92 -7.09
C GLY A 29 -8.13 6.13 -8.55
N PHE A 30 -9.41 6.39 -8.78
CA PHE A 30 -9.97 6.45 -10.12
C PHE A 30 -9.94 7.87 -10.67
N GLY A 31 -9.20 8.09 -11.74
CA GLY A 31 -9.26 9.29 -12.54
C GLY A 31 -10.20 9.11 -13.74
N GLU A 32 -10.34 10.14 -14.56
CA GLU A 32 -11.22 10.07 -15.72
C GLU A 32 -10.66 9.19 -16.85
N GLN A 33 -9.39 9.39 -17.21
CA GLN A 33 -8.74 8.63 -18.27
C GLN A 33 -7.70 7.66 -17.71
N TYR A 34 -7.00 8.06 -16.68
CA TYR A 34 -5.95 7.29 -16.03
C TYR A 34 -6.19 7.22 -14.54
N PRO A 35 -5.75 6.13 -13.88
CA PRO A 35 -5.70 6.14 -12.42
C PRO A 35 -4.81 7.28 -11.94
N VAL A 36 -5.12 7.81 -10.76
CA VAL A 36 -4.30 8.83 -10.12
C VAL A 36 -3.59 8.26 -8.91
N ALA A 37 -2.45 8.84 -8.55
CA ALA A 37 -1.69 8.39 -7.40
C ALA A 37 -0.99 9.56 -6.73
N THR A 38 -0.78 9.44 -5.42
CA THR A 38 0.04 10.38 -4.66
C THR A 38 0.81 9.63 -3.59
N HIS A 39 1.93 10.19 -3.16
CA HIS A 39 2.82 9.60 -2.16
C HIS A 39 2.78 10.48 -0.93
N ILE A 40 2.36 9.93 0.20
CA ILE A 40 2.31 10.69 1.46
C ILE A 40 2.64 9.80 2.65
N PRO A 41 3.20 10.37 3.73
CA PRO A 41 3.28 9.66 5.00
C PRO A 41 1.89 9.58 5.62
N LEU A 42 1.57 8.42 6.19
CA LEU A 42 0.29 8.17 6.83
C LEU A 42 0.49 7.81 8.29
N GLU A 43 -0.42 8.27 9.14
CA GLU A 43 -0.56 7.75 10.50
C GLU A 43 -1.56 6.62 10.49
N ILE A 44 -1.23 5.55 11.20
CA ILE A 44 -2.08 4.37 11.30
C ILE A 44 -2.63 4.30 12.72
N GLU A 45 -3.96 4.37 12.85
CA GLU A 45 -4.65 4.26 14.13
C GLU A 45 -5.64 3.11 14.11
N ILE A 46 -5.82 2.46 15.26
CA ILE A 46 -6.82 1.41 15.44
C ILE A 46 -7.87 1.92 16.41
N LYS A 47 -9.11 1.98 15.95
CA LYS A 47 -10.25 2.38 16.78
C LYS A 47 -11.39 1.38 16.56
N GLU A 48 -11.91 0.79 17.64
CA GLU A 48 -13.04 -0.15 17.58
C GLU A 48 -12.83 -1.28 16.55
N ASN A 49 -11.64 -1.87 16.56
CA ASN A 49 -11.21 -2.94 15.63
C ASN A 49 -11.14 -2.51 14.16
N LYS A 50 -11.20 -1.21 13.89
CA LYS A 50 -11.03 -0.67 12.54
C LYS A 50 -9.71 0.05 12.42
N ILE A 51 -9.13 -0.01 11.24
CA ILE A 51 -7.87 0.67 10.92
C ILE A 51 -8.20 1.97 10.21
N PHE A 52 -7.68 3.07 10.75
CA PHE A 52 -7.81 4.40 10.15
C PHE A 52 -6.44 4.89 9.71
N LEU A 53 -6.39 5.41 8.50
CA LEU A 53 -5.18 6.00 7.92
C LEU A 53 -5.44 7.49 7.76
N SER A 54 -4.53 8.33 8.24
CA SER A 54 -4.67 9.77 8.13
C SER A 54 -3.40 10.44 7.65
N GLY A 55 -3.55 11.52 6.90
CA GLY A 55 -2.44 12.27 6.35
C GLY A 55 -2.93 13.56 5.71
N HIS A 56 -2.05 14.22 4.96
CA HIS A 56 -2.35 15.49 4.30
C HIS A 56 -2.07 15.39 2.82
N ILE A 57 -2.96 15.94 1.99
CA ILE A 57 -2.73 16.10 0.56
C ILE A 57 -2.98 17.53 0.15
N MET A 58 -2.32 17.94 -0.95
CA MET A 58 -2.52 19.28 -1.50
C MET A 58 -3.84 19.37 -2.23
N LYS A 59 -4.59 20.45 -1.97
CA LYS A 59 -5.85 20.73 -2.67
C LYS A 59 -5.60 21.08 -4.14
N ASN A 60 -6.61 20.84 -4.96
CA ASN A 60 -6.64 21.21 -6.39
C ASN A 60 -5.61 20.48 -7.26
N THR A 61 -5.11 19.38 -6.79
CA THR A 61 -4.31 18.45 -7.59
C THR A 61 -5.22 17.48 -8.35
N ASP A 62 -4.64 16.75 -9.30
CA ASP A 62 -5.40 15.73 -10.04
C ASP A 62 -5.97 14.66 -9.11
N HIS A 63 -5.17 14.19 -8.16
CA HIS A 63 -5.62 13.17 -7.20
C HIS A 63 -6.68 13.71 -6.24
N HIS A 64 -6.55 14.95 -5.76
CA HIS A 64 -7.57 15.55 -4.89
C HIS A 64 -8.93 15.61 -5.58
N LYS A 65 -8.95 16.10 -6.82
CA LYS A 65 -10.18 16.21 -7.62
C LYS A 65 -10.78 14.83 -7.89
N ALA A 66 -9.95 13.85 -8.21
CA ALA A 66 -10.40 12.49 -8.48
C ALA A 66 -11.00 11.83 -7.23
N PHE A 67 -10.38 12.01 -6.08
CA PHE A 67 -10.87 11.43 -4.82
C PHE A 67 -12.17 12.07 -4.36
N LEU A 68 -12.41 13.33 -4.71
CA LEU A 68 -13.69 13.97 -4.43
C LEU A 68 -14.83 13.38 -5.26
N LYS A 69 -14.54 12.91 -6.47
CA LYS A 69 -15.53 12.29 -7.35
C LYS A 69 -15.77 10.83 -7.03
N ASN A 70 -14.71 10.11 -6.66
CA ASN A 70 -14.80 8.68 -6.30
C ASN A 70 -13.93 8.45 -5.08
N GLU A 71 -14.56 8.16 -3.97
CA GLU A 71 -13.91 8.01 -2.67
C GLU A 71 -13.15 6.68 -2.50
N ASN A 72 -13.36 5.72 -3.39
CA ASN A 72 -12.72 4.41 -3.28
C ASN A 72 -11.25 4.51 -3.68
N VAL A 73 -10.38 4.07 -2.80
CA VAL A 73 -8.93 4.15 -2.99
C VAL A 73 -8.24 2.85 -2.61
N LEU A 74 -7.06 2.66 -3.18
CA LEU A 74 -6.13 1.60 -2.80
C LEU A 74 -4.89 2.28 -2.24
N VAL A 75 -4.49 1.88 -1.04
CA VAL A 75 -3.28 2.38 -0.39
C VAL A 75 -2.25 1.27 -0.39
N ILE A 76 -1.04 1.57 -0.82
CA ILE A 76 0.05 0.60 -0.97
C ILE A 76 1.19 1.01 -0.05
N PHE A 77 1.55 0.11 0.88
CA PHE A 77 2.72 0.24 1.74
C PHE A 77 3.80 -0.69 1.22
N ASN A 78 4.95 -0.15 0.86
CA ASN A 78 6.07 -0.93 0.36
C ASN A 78 7.18 -1.01 1.39
N GLY A 79 7.66 -2.22 1.63
CA GLY A 79 8.81 -2.49 2.48
C GLY A 79 10.02 -2.90 1.67
N PRO A 80 10.95 -3.64 2.28
CA PRO A 80 12.17 -4.07 1.61
C PRO A 80 11.89 -5.01 0.45
N HIS A 81 12.76 -4.97 -0.53
CA HIS A 81 12.73 -5.91 -1.64
C HIS A 81 14.16 -6.25 -2.06
N CYS A 82 14.34 -7.42 -2.66
CA CYS A 82 15.64 -7.82 -3.16
C CYS A 82 15.49 -8.77 -4.34
N TYR A 83 16.48 -8.73 -5.23
CA TYR A 83 16.61 -9.68 -6.31
C TYR A 83 17.35 -10.92 -5.81
N VAL A 84 16.80 -12.11 -6.10
CA VAL A 84 17.43 -13.38 -5.80
C VAL A 84 17.79 -14.06 -7.11
N SER A 85 19.11 -14.13 -7.42
CA SER A 85 19.58 -14.71 -8.66
C SER A 85 19.62 -16.24 -8.57
N ALA A 86 19.18 -16.93 -9.62
CA ALA A 86 19.28 -18.37 -9.72
C ALA A 86 20.75 -18.85 -9.66
N SER A 87 21.70 -18.01 -10.06
CA SER A 87 23.13 -18.35 -10.01
C SER A 87 23.67 -18.48 -8.57
N TRP A 88 22.94 -18.02 -7.57
CA TRP A 88 23.34 -18.17 -6.16
C TRP A 88 23.05 -19.57 -5.61
N TYR A 89 22.33 -20.40 -6.35
CA TYR A 89 21.94 -21.75 -5.95
C TYR A 89 22.60 -22.78 -6.85
N SER A 90 22.92 -23.93 -6.30
CA SER A 90 23.59 -25.02 -7.02
C SER A 90 22.64 -25.96 -7.76
N GLY A 91 21.34 -25.79 -7.66
CA GLY A 91 20.35 -26.66 -8.30
C GLY A 91 19.98 -26.24 -9.71
N ARG A 92 19.55 -27.23 -10.53
CA ARG A 92 18.99 -26.97 -11.85
C ARG A 92 17.50 -26.69 -11.72
N GLY A 93 16.95 -25.86 -12.59
CA GLY A 93 15.54 -25.54 -12.62
C GLY A 93 15.10 -24.46 -11.64
N ILE A 94 16.05 -23.81 -10.95
CA ILE A 94 15.77 -22.68 -10.07
C ILE A 94 15.73 -21.41 -10.91
N ALA A 95 14.61 -20.70 -10.86
CA ALA A 95 14.47 -19.42 -11.54
C ALA A 95 14.91 -18.28 -10.64
N SER A 96 15.49 -17.23 -11.23
CA SER A 96 15.72 -15.98 -10.53
C SER A 96 14.37 -15.36 -10.14
N THR A 97 14.33 -14.69 -8.99
CA THR A 97 13.10 -14.10 -8.48
C THR A 97 13.38 -12.78 -7.76
N TRP A 98 12.32 -12.01 -7.53
CA TRP A 98 12.36 -10.78 -6.76
C TRP A 98 11.51 -10.97 -5.52
N ASN A 99 12.14 -10.91 -4.35
CA ASN A 99 11.44 -10.98 -3.07
C ASN A 99 11.05 -9.58 -2.62
N TYR A 100 9.81 -9.43 -2.16
CA TYR A 100 9.32 -8.13 -1.70
C TYR A 100 8.29 -8.31 -0.60
N MET A 101 8.06 -7.20 0.14
CA MET A 101 7.04 -7.13 1.17
C MET A 101 6.17 -5.91 0.88
N THR A 102 4.87 -6.11 0.84
CA THR A 102 3.91 -5.03 0.58
C THR A 102 2.60 -5.30 1.29
N VAL A 103 1.89 -4.22 1.64
CA VAL A 103 0.53 -4.28 2.15
C VAL A 103 -0.35 -3.40 1.27
N HIS A 104 -1.47 -3.96 0.81
CA HIS A 104 -2.50 -3.23 0.08
C HIS A 104 -3.71 -3.07 0.99
N ALA A 105 -4.15 -1.83 1.16
CA ALA A 105 -5.33 -1.52 1.95
C ALA A 105 -6.36 -0.85 1.04
N LYS A 106 -7.56 -1.42 0.99
CA LYS A 106 -8.69 -0.85 0.25
C LYS A 106 -9.60 -0.11 1.21
N GLY A 107 -10.04 1.07 0.82
CA GLY A 107 -10.90 1.85 1.69
C GLY A 107 -11.54 3.03 1.00
N LYS A 108 -12.15 3.87 1.81
CA LYS A 108 -12.76 5.10 1.35
C LYS A 108 -12.05 6.28 1.97
N ILE A 109 -11.77 7.28 1.16
CA ILE A 109 -11.12 8.49 1.62
C ILE A 109 -12.18 9.57 1.89
N SER A 110 -12.00 10.31 2.97
CA SER A 110 -12.79 11.49 3.27
C SER A 110 -11.87 12.63 3.65
N PHE A 111 -12.33 13.84 3.43
CA PHE A 111 -11.55 15.04 3.70
C PHE A 111 -12.19 15.85 4.80
N THR A 112 -11.34 16.35 5.71
CA THR A 112 -11.76 17.31 6.73
C THR A 112 -10.98 18.60 6.50
N GLN A 113 -11.65 19.72 6.70
CA GLN A 113 -11.00 21.01 6.63
C GLN A 113 -10.49 21.42 8.01
N ARG A 114 -9.34 22.03 8.00
CA ARG A 114 -8.78 22.68 9.20
C ARG A 114 -8.84 24.19 9.02
#